data_e49c79c2c88f5d1d974e0c09a67b94c0
#
_entry.id   e49c79c2c88f5d1d974e0c09a67b94c0
#
_cell.length_a   1.000
_cell.length_b   1.000
_cell.length_c   1.000
_cell.angle_alpha   90.00
_cell.angle_beta   90.00
_cell.angle_gamma   90.00
#
_symmetry.space_group_name_H-M   'P 1'
#
loop_
_entity.id
_entity.type
_entity.pdbx_description
1 polymer ?
#
loop_
_entity_poly.entity_id
_entity_poly.type
_entity_poly.pdbx_seq_one_letter_code
_entity_poly.pdbx_strand_id
1 'polypeptide(L)'
;MKNQRFKPTFGVLAAIAALCSLGAAPAQAGKTLDGIKARGQIACGVSTGVNGFSAADSSGKWVGLDVDVCRGLAAATLGDAEKVKYVPLTSQQRFTALQSGEVDVLARNTTLTQSRDASLGLFATVTNYYDGQGFMVPVKSKIKNPKQLKGQTVCVQSGTTTEKNLAAFSKSNGLNLKPIVFEKFEATNAAYFAGRCLAYTTDASGLASIRSKEAKDPKDHIILPDLISKEPLGPMVRRGDDDWFTIVKWVIYGTFEAEEYGVTQANVDQLKATSTDPVVQRLLGSGSEDSGKALGLDKDWLARVIKATGNYGESFERNLGSQSAVNLPRGLNKQWNQGGLIYAYPVR
;
A
#
# COMPACT_ATOMS: atom_id res chain seq x y z
N MET A 1 69.30 26.18 -56.49
CA MET A 1 68.84 25.57 -55.24
C MET A 1 67.41 26.04 -55.06
N LYS A 2 66.42 25.19 -55.30
CA LYS A 2 64.97 25.55 -55.45
C LYS A 2 64.22 25.23 -54.17
N ASN A 3 63.61 26.23 -53.57
CA ASN A 3 62.64 26.16 -52.51
C ASN A 3 61.33 25.61 -53.06
N GLN A 4 60.87 24.47 -52.52
CA GLN A 4 59.48 24.02 -52.70
C GLN A 4 58.72 24.28 -51.38
N ARG A 5 57.68 25.16 -51.52
CA ARG A 5 56.71 25.42 -50.45
C ARG A 5 55.61 24.35 -50.49
N PHE A 6 55.47 23.64 -49.38
CA PHE A 6 54.29 22.80 -49.16
C PHE A 6 53.14 23.68 -48.67
N LYS A 7 51.98 23.56 -49.33
CA LYS A 7 50.69 24.13 -48.89
C LYS A 7 49.99 23.05 -48.05
N PRO A 8 49.42 23.35 -46.88
CA PRO A 8 48.58 22.44 -46.15
C PRO A 8 47.14 22.51 -46.73
N THR A 9 46.62 21.39 -47.11
CA THR A 9 45.23 21.18 -47.47
C THR A 9 44.40 21.10 -46.19
N PHE A 10 43.73 22.20 -45.86
CA PHE A 10 42.61 22.22 -44.91
C PHE A 10 41.36 21.72 -45.59
N GLY A 11 40.85 20.58 -45.21
CA GLY A 11 39.60 20.16 -45.80
C GLY A 11 39.21 18.69 -45.58
N VAL A 12 39.26 18.14 -44.37
CA VAL A 12 38.56 16.84 -44.07
C VAL A 12 38.29 16.63 -42.57
N LEU A 13 38.12 17.66 -41.77
CA LEU A 13 37.84 17.53 -40.34
C LEU A 13 36.50 18.14 -39.89
N ALA A 14 35.62 18.48 -40.85
CA ALA A 14 34.32 19.11 -40.54
C ALA A 14 33.12 18.16 -40.66
N ALA A 15 33.31 16.84 -40.95
CA ALA A 15 32.20 15.95 -41.25
C ALA A 15 31.93 14.86 -40.15
N ILE A 16 32.66 14.84 -39.02
CA ILE A 16 32.44 13.81 -37.98
C ILE A 16 31.80 14.37 -36.70
N ALA A 17 31.59 15.67 -36.57
CA ALA A 17 30.96 16.27 -35.39
C ALA A 17 29.42 16.36 -35.41
N ALA A 18 28.77 15.90 -36.50
CA ALA A 18 27.30 16.06 -36.67
C ALA A 18 26.48 14.79 -36.42
N LEU A 19 27.07 13.68 -35.98
CA LEU A 19 26.32 12.41 -35.76
C LEU A 19 26.21 11.97 -34.29
N CYS A 20 26.59 12.76 -33.32
CA CYS A 20 26.44 12.41 -31.89
C CYS A 20 25.37 13.22 -31.13
N SER A 21 24.51 13.95 -31.83
CA SER A 21 23.29 14.51 -31.24
C SER A 21 22.08 13.57 -31.50
N LEU A 22 22.23 12.29 -31.24
CA LEU A 22 21.09 11.45 -30.84
C LEU A 22 20.63 12.01 -29.51
N GLY A 23 19.71 12.98 -29.58
CA GLY A 23 19.06 13.56 -28.44
C GLY A 23 18.61 12.41 -27.53
N ALA A 24 19.20 12.32 -26.33
CA ALA A 24 18.53 11.68 -25.24
C ALA A 24 17.16 12.37 -25.17
N ALA A 25 16.13 11.72 -25.75
CA ALA A 25 14.77 12.09 -25.48
C ALA A 25 14.72 12.19 -23.95
N PRO A 26 14.24 13.30 -23.35
CA PRO A 26 14.04 13.34 -21.93
C PRO A 26 13.25 12.07 -21.62
N ALA A 27 13.74 11.24 -20.70
CA ALA A 27 12.96 10.16 -20.17
C ALA A 27 11.67 10.83 -19.71
N GLN A 28 10.63 10.71 -20.52
CA GLN A 28 9.33 11.26 -20.24
C GLN A 28 8.89 10.46 -19.04
N ALA A 29 9.00 11.07 -17.85
CA ALA A 29 8.52 10.46 -16.62
C ALA A 29 7.11 10.01 -16.95
N GLY A 30 6.95 8.69 -17.10
CA GLY A 30 5.76 8.14 -17.74
C GLY A 30 4.55 8.61 -16.95
N LYS A 31 3.68 9.33 -17.61
CA LYS A 31 2.42 9.75 -17.03
C LYS A 31 1.59 8.49 -16.82
N THR A 32 1.74 7.88 -15.64
CA THR A 32 1.01 6.66 -15.27
C THR A 32 -0.49 6.85 -15.47
N LEU A 33 -1.01 8.06 -15.19
CA LEU A 33 -2.40 8.39 -15.43
C LEU A 33 -2.78 8.28 -16.92
N ASP A 34 -1.95 8.78 -17.84
CA ASP A 34 -2.22 8.69 -19.28
C ASP A 34 -2.23 7.21 -19.73
N GLY A 35 -1.29 6.41 -19.22
CA GLY A 35 -1.24 4.98 -19.46
C GLY A 35 -2.47 4.23 -18.93
N ILE A 36 -2.96 4.59 -17.73
CA ILE A 36 -4.18 4.06 -17.15
C ILE A 36 -5.39 4.42 -18.01
N LYS A 37 -5.52 5.68 -18.42
CA LYS A 37 -6.62 6.14 -19.28
C LYS A 37 -6.60 5.43 -20.64
N ALA A 38 -5.43 5.28 -21.26
CA ALA A 38 -5.27 4.59 -22.54
C ALA A 38 -5.61 3.09 -22.44
N ARG A 39 -5.24 2.42 -21.35
CA ARG A 39 -5.55 1.00 -21.09
C ARG A 39 -6.99 0.77 -20.64
N GLY A 40 -7.64 1.78 -20.08
CA GLY A 40 -8.95 1.69 -19.46
C GLY A 40 -8.99 0.88 -18.15
N GLN A 41 -7.86 0.63 -17.50
CA GLN A 41 -7.80 -0.05 -16.21
C GLN A 41 -6.52 0.28 -15.42
N ILE A 42 -6.58 0.16 -14.08
CA ILE A 42 -5.42 0.27 -13.18
C ILE A 42 -4.84 -1.13 -12.95
N ALA A 43 -3.52 -1.29 -13.06
CA ALA A 43 -2.82 -2.47 -12.59
C ALA A 43 -2.41 -2.26 -11.13
N CYS A 44 -3.05 -2.99 -10.21
CA CYS A 44 -2.84 -2.85 -8.78
C CYS A 44 -2.14 -4.07 -8.20
N GLY A 45 -0.93 -3.88 -7.65
CA GLY A 45 -0.20 -4.92 -6.94
C GLY A 45 -0.79 -5.15 -5.55
N VAL A 46 -1.23 -6.37 -5.27
CA VAL A 46 -1.92 -6.77 -4.03
C VAL A 46 -1.22 -7.95 -3.37
N SER A 47 -1.60 -8.32 -2.16
CA SER A 47 -1.10 -9.54 -1.51
C SER A 47 -1.71 -10.79 -2.13
N THR A 48 -1.11 -11.95 -1.83
CA THR A 48 -1.60 -13.24 -2.35
C THR A 48 -2.82 -13.78 -1.59
N GLY A 49 -3.28 -13.12 -0.53
CA GLY A 49 -4.47 -13.56 0.20
C GLY A 49 -4.54 -13.16 1.68
N VAL A 50 -4.10 -11.93 2.04
CA VAL A 50 -4.25 -11.42 3.41
C VAL A 50 -5.65 -10.85 3.61
N ASN A 51 -6.50 -11.58 4.35
CA ASN A 51 -7.86 -11.16 4.66
C ASN A 51 -7.90 -9.79 5.34
N GLY A 52 -8.89 -8.98 4.97
CA GLY A 52 -9.04 -7.62 5.46
C GLY A 52 -8.17 -6.60 4.72
N PHE A 53 -7.08 -7.02 4.05
CA PHE A 53 -6.25 -6.14 3.22
C PHE A 53 -6.46 -6.40 1.72
N SER A 54 -6.10 -7.57 1.24
CA SER A 54 -6.39 -8.00 -0.13
C SER A 54 -6.48 -9.52 -0.20
N ALA A 55 -7.67 -10.02 -0.45
CA ALA A 55 -7.96 -11.44 -0.63
C ALA A 55 -9.18 -11.60 -1.54
N ALA A 56 -9.27 -12.73 -2.23
CA ALA A 56 -10.48 -13.11 -2.92
C ALA A 56 -11.50 -13.66 -1.89
N ASP A 57 -12.75 -13.24 -2.01
CA ASP A 57 -13.87 -13.82 -1.27
C ASP A 57 -14.31 -15.14 -1.87
N SER A 58 -15.39 -15.74 -1.35
CA SER A 58 -15.92 -17.03 -1.81
C SER A 58 -16.45 -17.00 -3.25
N SER A 59 -16.73 -15.82 -3.79
CA SER A 59 -17.15 -15.62 -5.19
C SER A 59 -15.97 -15.35 -6.14
N GLY A 60 -14.75 -15.26 -5.61
CA GLY A 60 -13.55 -14.89 -6.36
C GLY A 60 -13.35 -13.39 -6.52
N LYS A 61 -14.22 -12.55 -5.93
CA LYS A 61 -14.10 -11.09 -5.95
C LYS A 61 -13.04 -10.65 -4.94
N TRP A 62 -12.16 -9.74 -5.38
CA TRP A 62 -11.16 -9.13 -4.49
C TRP A 62 -11.84 -8.16 -3.51
N VAL A 63 -11.49 -8.29 -2.22
CA VAL A 63 -11.98 -7.46 -1.12
C VAL A 63 -10.85 -7.12 -0.14
N GLY A 64 -10.99 -6.01 0.58
CA GLY A 64 -10.04 -5.58 1.61
C GLY A 64 -9.70 -4.09 1.53
N LEU A 65 -9.01 -3.60 2.57
CA LEU A 65 -8.62 -2.19 2.68
C LEU A 65 -7.70 -1.74 1.51
N ASP A 66 -6.73 -2.58 1.13
CA ASP A 66 -5.86 -2.32 -0.02
C ASP A 66 -6.62 -2.38 -1.35
N VAL A 67 -7.61 -3.26 -1.46
CA VAL A 67 -8.50 -3.38 -2.63
C VAL A 67 -9.37 -2.13 -2.76
N ASP A 68 -9.89 -1.59 -1.65
CA ASP A 68 -10.69 -0.36 -1.67
C ASP A 68 -9.83 0.84 -2.14
N VAL A 69 -8.54 0.89 -1.81
CA VAL A 69 -7.62 1.89 -2.39
C VAL A 69 -7.55 1.74 -3.92
N CYS A 70 -7.36 0.54 -4.44
CA CYS A 70 -7.30 0.30 -5.89
C CYS A 70 -8.62 0.68 -6.58
N ARG A 71 -9.76 0.32 -5.99
CA ARG A 71 -11.10 0.65 -6.49
C ARG A 71 -11.37 2.15 -6.43
N GLY A 72 -10.95 2.80 -5.35
CA GLY A 72 -11.05 4.26 -5.22
C GLY A 72 -10.24 4.99 -6.29
N LEU A 73 -9.02 4.55 -6.57
CA LEU A 73 -8.20 5.09 -7.66
C LEU A 73 -8.85 4.90 -9.03
N ALA A 74 -9.44 3.73 -9.31
CA ALA A 74 -10.14 3.47 -10.55
C ALA A 74 -11.41 4.35 -10.68
N ALA A 75 -12.18 4.50 -9.60
CA ALA A 75 -13.32 5.41 -9.56
C ALA A 75 -12.94 6.87 -9.82
N ALA A 76 -11.81 7.33 -9.22
CA ALA A 76 -11.32 8.69 -9.41
C ALA A 76 -10.85 8.96 -10.83
N THR A 77 -10.09 8.03 -11.44
CA THR A 77 -9.37 8.25 -12.70
C THR A 77 -10.15 7.81 -13.93
N LEU A 78 -11.01 6.78 -13.81
CA LEU A 78 -11.73 6.13 -14.90
C LEU A 78 -13.26 6.18 -14.75
N GLY A 79 -13.76 6.73 -13.64
CA GLY A 79 -15.19 6.79 -13.36
C GLY A 79 -15.82 5.44 -12.98
N ASP A 80 -15.05 4.36 -12.87
CA ASP A 80 -15.55 3.01 -12.65
C ASP A 80 -14.59 2.23 -11.73
N ALA A 81 -15.06 1.88 -10.52
CA ALA A 81 -14.28 1.18 -9.51
C ALA A 81 -13.92 -0.27 -9.88
N GLU A 82 -14.61 -0.86 -10.85
CA GLU A 82 -14.34 -2.24 -11.28
C GLU A 82 -13.23 -2.33 -12.34
N LYS A 83 -12.74 -1.19 -12.84
CA LYS A 83 -11.65 -1.12 -13.82
C LYS A 83 -10.27 -1.31 -13.16
N VAL A 84 -10.11 -2.39 -12.44
CA VAL A 84 -8.87 -2.77 -11.75
C VAL A 84 -8.42 -4.16 -12.21
N LYS A 85 -7.16 -4.27 -12.61
CA LYS A 85 -6.45 -5.53 -12.76
C LYS A 85 -5.65 -5.79 -11.47
N TYR A 86 -6.08 -6.74 -10.67
CA TYR A 86 -5.32 -7.15 -9.49
C TYR A 86 -4.18 -8.08 -9.88
N VAL A 87 -2.97 -7.77 -9.38
CA VAL A 87 -1.74 -8.56 -9.59
C VAL A 87 -1.26 -9.06 -8.24
N PRO A 88 -1.53 -10.33 -7.87
CA PRO A 88 -1.04 -10.90 -6.62
C PRO A 88 0.49 -11.04 -6.63
N LEU A 89 1.15 -10.49 -5.62
CA LEU A 89 2.60 -10.44 -5.52
C LEU A 89 3.07 -10.99 -4.17
N THR A 90 4.14 -11.78 -4.17
CA THR A 90 4.83 -12.15 -2.93
C THR A 90 5.54 -10.93 -2.31
N SER A 91 5.97 -11.05 -1.05
CA SER A 91 6.73 -9.97 -0.39
C SER A 91 8.06 -9.68 -1.08
N GLN A 92 8.64 -10.64 -1.79
CA GLN A 92 9.87 -10.49 -2.55
C GLN A 92 9.64 -9.81 -3.90
N GLN A 93 8.57 -10.16 -4.62
CA GLN A 93 8.30 -9.68 -5.99
C GLN A 93 7.78 -8.26 -6.06
N ARG A 94 7.06 -7.79 -5.01
CA ARG A 94 6.26 -6.56 -5.04
C ARG A 94 7.02 -5.31 -5.51
N PHE A 95 8.26 -5.13 -5.06
CA PHE A 95 9.02 -3.93 -5.41
C PHE A 95 9.52 -3.97 -6.85
N THR A 96 9.98 -5.12 -7.33
CA THR A 96 10.41 -5.30 -8.72
C THR A 96 9.24 -5.11 -9.68
N ALA A 97 8.05 -5.63 -9.35
CA ALA A 97 6.84 -5.45 -10.16
C ALA A 97 6.43 -3.98 -10.25
N LEU A 98 6.55 -3.21 -9.15
CA LEU A 98 6.28 -1.78 -9.18
C LEU A 98 7.35 -1.01 -9.96
N GLN A 99 8.63 -1.33 -9.77
CA GLN A 99 9.76 -0.70 -10.47
C GLN A 99 9.70 -0.90 -11.98
N SER A 100 9.36 -2.12 -12.43
CA SER A 100 9.25 -2.46 -13.86
C SER A 100 8.03 -1.87 -14.56
N GLY A 101 7.05 -1.38 -13.81
CA GLY A 101 5.78 -0.90 -14.37
C GLY A 101 4.76 -2.00 -14.64
N GLU A 102 4.98 -3.21 -14.16
CA GLU A 102 3.97 -4.28 -14.18
C GLU A 102 2.70 -3.88 -13.43
N VAL A 103 2.88 -3.10 -12.36
CA VAL A 103 1.77 -2.48 -11.62
C VAL A 103 1.96 -0.96 -11.54
N ASP A 104 0.85 -0.23 -11.51
CA ASP A 104 0.81 1.23 -11.41
C ASP A 104 0.94 1.70 -9.98
N VAL A 105 0.38 0.95 -9.06
CA VAL A 105 0.38 1.18 -7.61
C VAL A 105 0.55 -0.14 -6.89
N LEU A 106 1.28 -0.12 -5.78
CA LEU A 106 1.42 -1.24 -4.86
C LEU A 106 0.58 -0.94 -3.62
N ALA A 107 -0.62 -1.51 -3.53
CA ALA A 107 -1.50 -1.50 -2.36
C ALA A 107 -1.51 -2.92 -1.77
N ARG A 108 -0.56 -3.18 -0.86
CA ARG A 108 -0.23 -4.53 -0.41
C ARG A 108 0.35 -4.53 1.00
N ASN A 109 -0.39 -4.01 1.97
CA ASN A 109 0.04 -3.95 3.38
C ASN A 109 1.57 -3.75 3.51
N THR A 110 2.09 -2.72 2.82
CA THR A 110 3.54 -2.49 2.71
C THR A 110 3.98 -1.47 3.74
N THR A 111 4.86 -1.87 4.66
CA THR A 111 5.46 -0.97 5.63
C THR A 111 6.30 0.10 4.95
N LEU A 112 6.00 1.35 5.23
CA LEU A 112 6.75 2.50 4.75
C LEU A 112 8.01 2.65 5.61
N THR A 113 9.19 2.57 4.98
CA THR A 113 10.49 2.68 5.66
C THR A 113 11.42 3.57 4.85
N GLN A 114 12.37 4.21 5.54
CA GLN A 114 13.40 5.02 4.90
C GLN A 114 14.13 4.25 3.78
N SER A 115 14.52 3.00 4.03
CA SER A 115 15.25 2.22 3.03
C SER A 115 14.42 1.91 1.79
N ARG A 116 13.12 1.63 1.96
CA ARG A 116 12.20 1.40 0.84
C ARG A 116 11.95 2.66 0.05
N ASP A 117 11.79 3.78 0.74
CA ASP A 117 11.58 5.08 0.12
C ASP A 117 12.86 5.61 -0.54
N ALA A 118 13.99 5.62 0.16
CA ALA A 118 15.21 6.25 -0.32
C ALA A 118 16.00 5.41 -1.35
N SER A 119 15.95 4.06 -1.25
CA SER A 119 16.88 3.20 -1.98
C SER A 119 16.27 2.44 -3.16
N LEU A 120 14.93 2.33 -3.23
CA LEU A 120 14.27 1.52 -4.26
C LEU A 120 13.74 2.31 -5.45
N GLY A 121 13.92 3.65 -5.49
CA GLY A 121 13.32 4.47 -6.55
C GLY A 121 11.79 4.50 -6.49
N LEU A 122 11.23 4.36 -5.31
CA LEU A 122 9.80 4.35 -5.04
C LEU A 122 9.43 5.50 -4.10
N PHE A 123 8.17 5.92 -4.14
CA PHE A 123 7.59 6.84 -3.16
C PHE A 123 6.62 6.09 -2.23
N ALA A 124 6.82 6.27 -0.94
CA ALA A 124 5.82 5.99 0.07
C ALA A 124 4.75 7.10 0.01
N THR A 125 3.48 6.76 -0.16
CA THR A 125 2.43 7.78 -0.31
C THR A 125 1.91 8.26 1.06
N VAL A 126 0.92 7.59 1.60
CA VAL A 126 0.29 7.91 2.89
C VAL A 126 0.24 6.65 3.74
N THR A 127 0.48 6.78 5.04
CA THR A 127 0.15 5.71 5.98
C THR A 127 -1.36 5.61 6.09
N ASN A 128 -1.92 4.52 5.58
CA ASN A 128 -3.36 4.24 5.66
C ASN A 128 -3.72 3.16 6.67
N TYR A 129 -2.72 2.56 7.33
CA TYR A 129 -2.91 1.65 8.45
C TYR A 129 -1.69 1.67 9.37
N TYR A 130 -1.91 1.96 10.64
CA TYR A 130 -0.87 1.96 11.69
C TYR A 130 -0.88 0.61 12.40
N ASP A 131 0.18 -0.17 12.21
CA ASP A 131 0.35 -1.51 12.75
C ASP A 131 1.65 -1.64 13.55
N GLY A 132 1.91 -2.83 14.03
CA GLY A 132 3.15 -3.25 14.68
C GLY A 132 3.34 -4.76 14.52
N GLN A 133 4.59 -5.21 14.56
CA GLN A 133 4.92 -6.63 14.52
C GLN A 133 4.62 -7.31 15.84
N GLY A 134 3.85 -8.38 15.80
CA GLY A 134 3.50 -9.22 16.93
C GLY A 134 3.94 -10.66 16.78
N PHE A 135 3.53 -11.48 17.75
CA PHE A 135 3.71 -12.94 17.72
C PHE A 135 2.39 -13.63 18.02
N MET A 136 2.09 -14.67 17.26
CA MET A 136 1.01 -15.60 17.55
C MET A 136 1.60 -16.93 18.02
N VAL A 137 1.03 -17.49 19.09
CA VAL A 137 1.43 -18.78 19.66
C VAL A 137 0.21 -19.63 20.02
N PRO A 138 0.34 -20.96 20.08
CA PRO A 138 -0.72 -21.80 20.62
C PRO A 138 -0.96 -21.49 22.12
N VAL A 139 -2.20 -21.41 22.56
CA VAL A 139 -2.57 -21.17 23.98
C VAL A 139 -1.95 -22.23 24.89
N LYS A 140 -1.87 -23.48 24.45
CA LYS A 140 -1.23 -24.58 25.19
C LYS A 140 0.26 -24.35 25.49
N SER A 141 0.94 -23.43 24.78
CA SER A 141 2.34 -23.07 25.05
C SER A 141 2.53 -22.30 26.36
N LYS A 142 1.47 -21.69 26.87
CA LYS A 142 1.44 -20.83 28.08
C LYS A 142 2.38 -19.61 28.00
N ILE A 143 2.87 -19.27 26.80
CA ILE A 143 3.70 -18.08 26.54
C ILE A 143 2.80 -16.85 26.57
N LYS A 144 3.22 -15.81 27.31
CA LYS A 144 2.48 -14.56 27.53
C LYS A 144 3.18 -13.32 26.97
N ASN A 145 4.49 -13.40 26.70
CA ASN A 145 5.25 -12.30 26.13
C ASN A 145 6.37 -12.83 25.21
N PRO A 146 6.85 -12.03 24.23
CA PRO A 146 7.83 -12.48 23.24
C PRO A 146 9.19 -12.92 23.83
N LYS A 147 9.59 -12.43 25.00
CA LYS A 147 10.88 -12.83 25.62
C LYS A 147 10.88 -14.29 26.10
N GLN A 148 9.71 -14.85 26.35
CA GLN A 148 9.56 -16.27 26.71
C GLN A 148 9.79 -17.21 25.51
N LEU A 149 9.94 -16.68 24.30
CA LEU A 149 10.28 -17.46 23.10
C LEU A 149 11.76 -17.84 22.99
N LYS A 150 12.58 -17.58 24.02
CA LYS A 150 14.03 -17.87 23.99
C LYS A 150 14.32 -19.30 23.47
N GLY A 151 15.17 -19.39 22.43
CA GLY A 151 15.57 -20.65 21.78
C GLY A 151 14.52 -21.32 20.91
N GLN A 152 13.32 -20.73 20.80
CA GLN A 152 12.19 -21.34 20.08
C GLN A 152 12.22 -21.07 18.57
N THR A 153 11.52 -21.92 17.82
CA THR A 153 11.32 -21.76 16.38
C THR A 153 10.23 -20.74 16.09
N VAL A 154 10.47 -19.85 15.12
CA VAL A 154 9.53 -18.80 14.72
C VAL A 154 9.38 -18.81 13.20
N CYS A 155 8.16 -19.04 12.72
CA CYS A 155 7.82 -18.90 11.31
C CYS A 155 7.77 -17.42 10.92
N VAL A 156 8.38 -17.06 9.79
CA VAL A 156 8.42 -15.70 9.25
C VAL A 156 8.49 -15.74 7.73
N GLN A 157 7.91 -14.72 7.08
CA GLN A 157 7.97 -14.59 5.62
C GLN A 157 9.20 -13.78 5.19
N SER A 158 9.93 -14.25 4.17
CA SER A 158 11.08 -13.55 3.60
C SER A 158 10.71 -12.25 2.87
N GLY A 159 11.67 -11.32 2.77
CA GLY A 159 11.48 -10.04 2.07
C GLY A 159 10.60 -9.04 2.82
N THR A 160 10.40 -9.27 4.12
CA THR A 160 9.57 -8.43 5.00
C THR A 160 10.42 -7.60 5.98
N THR A 161 9.83 -6.54 6.52
CA THR A 161 10.38 -5.83 7.71
C THR A 161 10.39 -6.77 8.90
N THR A 162 9.38 -7.62 9.02
CA THR A 162 9.21 -8.54 10.16
C THR A 162 10.30 -9.60 10.25
N GLU A 163 10.86 -10.06 9.13
CA GLU A 163 12.06 -10.91 9.11
C GLU A 163 13.28 -10.19 9.71
N LYS A 164 13.51 -8.93 9.29
CA LYS A 164 14.63 -8.11 9.80
C LYS A 164 14.46 -7.75 11.27
N ASN A 165 13.25 -7.36 11.67
CA ASN A 165 12.94 -7.01 13.05
C ASN A 165 13.06 -8.22 13.98
N LEU A 166 12.65 -9.43 13.52
CA LEU A 166 12.82 -10.67 14.28
C LEU A 166 14.30 -10.92 14.63
N ALA A 167 15.19 -10.77 13.64
CA ALA A 167 16.63 -10.92 13.85
C ALA A 167 17.18 -9.89 14.84
N ALA A 168 16.80 -8.62 14.67
CA ALA A 168 17.22 -7.54 15.57
C ALA A 168 16.69 -7.74 17.01
N PHE A 169 15.42 -8.09 17.17
CA PHE A 169 14.78 -8.36 18.45
C PHE A 169 15.43 -9.55 19.18
N SER A 170 15.69 -10.65 18.43
CA SER A 170 16.39 -11.83 18.98
C SER A 170 17.77 -11.48 19.50
N LYS A 171 18.54 -10.71 18.71
CA LYS A 171 19.90 -10.29 19.08
C LYS A 171 19.90 -9.35 20.30
N SER A 172 19.11 -8.30 20.27
CA SER A 172 19.11 -7.26 21.32
C SER A 172 18.62 -7.77 22.68
N ASN A 173 17.81 -8.84 22.68
CA ASN A 173 17.30 -9.46 23.92
C ASN A 173 17.97 -10.80 24.28
N GLY A 174 19.02 -11.24 23.54
CA GLY A 174 19.73 -12.49 23.83
C GLY A 174 18.84 -13.74 23.74
N LEU A 175 17.87 -13.75 22.83
CA LEU A 175 16.83 -14.79 22.79
C LEU A 175 17.21 -16.03 21.99
N ASN A 176 18.18 -15.92 21.08
CA ASN A 176 18.58 -17.03 20.18
C ASN A 176 17.39 -17.70 19.50
N LEU A 177 16.45 -16.87 19.00
CA LEU A 177 15.29 -17.35 18.23
C LEU A 177 15.77 -18.09 16.97
N LYS A 178 15.04 -19.12 16.57
CA LYS A 178 15.33 -19.94 15.38
C LYS A 178 14.31 -19.62 14.29
N PRO A 179 14.59 -18.67 13.36
CA PRO A 179 13.66 -18.36 12.30
C PRO A 179 13.55 -19.52 11.32
N ILE A 180 12.33 -19.87 10.93
CA ILE A 180 12.02 -20.74 9.80
C ILE A 180 11.37 -19.87 8.75
N VAL A 181 12.11 -19.62 7.66
CA VAL A 181 11.78 -18.60 6.65
C VAL A 181 11.08 -19.26 5.48
N PHE A 182 9.98 -18.66 5.03
CA PHE A 182 9.22 -19.09 3.86
C PHE A 182 9.04 -17.90 2.90
N GLU A 183 9.05 -18.15 1.60
CA GLU A 183 8.78 -17.11 0.61
C GLU A 183 7.28 -16.83 0.49
N LYS A 184 6.46 -17.87 0.44
CA LYS A 184 5.01 -17.76 0.24
C LYS A 184 4.27 -17.61 1.56
N PHE A 185 3.31 -16.69 1.59
CA PHE A 185 2.44 -16.45 2.74
C PHE A 185 1.71 -17.72 3.18
N GLU A 186 1.11 -18.44 2.24
CA GLU A 186 0.35 -19.66 2.48
C GLU A 186 1.22 -20.78 3.07
N ALA A 187 2.48 -20.89 2.61
CA ALA A 187 3.43 -21.87 3.14
C ALA A 187 3.84 -21.55 4.58
N THR A 188 3.96 -20.25 4.92
CA THR A 188 4.25 -19.81 6.29
C THR A 188 3.10 -20.19 7.22
N ASN A 189 1.85 -19.92 6.80
CA ASN A 189 0.63 -20.24 7.55
C ASN A 189 0.52 -21.75 7.78
N ALA A 190 0.63 -22.53 6.71
CA ALA A 190 0.55 -24.01 6.78
C ALA A 190 1.63 -24.59 7.71
N ALA A 191 2.86 -24.06 7.67
CA ALA A 191 3.95 -24.52 8.53
C ALA A 191 3.67 -24.25 10.02
N TYR A 192 3.12 -23.08 10.36
CA TYR A 192 2.75 -22.74 11.73
C TYR A 192 1.63 -23.64 12.24
N PHE A 193 0.52 -23.78 11.50
CA PHE A 193 -0.60 -24.63 11.94
C PHE A 193 -0.25 -26.11 11.96
N ALA A 194 0.71 -26.57 11.17
CA ALA A 194 1.28 -27.93 11.25
C ALA A 194 2.25 -28.11 12.43
N GLY A 195 2.51 -27.08 13.23
CA GLY A 195 3.39 -27.15 14.40
C GLY A 195 4.89 -27.18 14.10
N ARG A 196 5.31 -26.80 12.87
CA ARG A 196 6.74 -26.72 12.50
C ARG A 196 7.44 -25.57 13.23
N CYS A 197 6.70 -24.54 13.63
CA CYS A 197 7.17 -23.42 14.42
C CYS A 197 6.30 -23.28 15.67
N LEU A 198 6.92 -22.94 16.81
CA LEU A 198 6.17 -22.65 18.02
C LEU A 198 5.46 -21.30 17.94
N ALA A 199 6.07 -20.32 17.28
CA ALA A 199 5.47 -19.00 17.08
C ALA A 199 5.41 -18.62 15.59
N TYR A 200 4.47 -17.75 15.26
CA TYR A 200 4.41 -17.04 13.99
C TYR A 200 4.58 -15.55 14.24
N THR A 201 5.41 -14.87 13.45
CA THR A 201 5.57 -13.41 13.55
C THR A 201 5.33 -12.73 12.21
N THR A 202 4.48 -11.74 12.25
CA THR A 202 4.19 -10.75 11.19
C THR A 202 3.46 -9.56 11.83
N ASP A 203 2.91 -8.65 11.03
CA ASP A 203 2.06 -7.55 11.50
C ASP A 203 0.89 -8.10 12.33
N ALA A 204 0.53 -7.43 13.42
CA ALA A 204 -0.51 -7.90 14.34
C ALA A 204 -1.88 -8.06 13.65
N SER A 205 -2.20 -7.15 12.71
CA SER A 205 -3.40 -7.27 11.89
C SER A 205 -3.35 -8.51 10.97
N GLY A 206 -2.18 -8.82 10.41
CA GLY A 206 -1.94 -10.03 9.63
C GLY A 206 -2.12 -11.29 10.47
N LEU A 207 -1.60 -11.32 11.72
CA LEU A 207 -1.83 -12.43 12.64
C LEU A 207 -3.30 -12.62 12.98
N ALA A 208 -4.04 -11.51 13.18
CA ALA A 208 -5.48 -11.57 13.44
C ALA A 208 -6.24 -12.14 12.21
N SER A 209 -5.87 -11.70 11.02
CA SER A 209 -6.38 -12.20 9.75
C SER A 209 -6.17 -13.72 9.61
N ILE A 210 -4.94 -14.18 9.82
CA ILE A 210 -4.56 -15.59 9.73
C ILE A 210 -5.33 -16.42 10.78
N ARG A 211 -5.38 -15.95 12.01
CA ARG A 211 -6.09 -16.62 13.10
C ARG A 211 -7.58 -16.76 12.80
N SER A 212 -8.22 -15.71 12.29
CA SER A 212 -9.67 -15.71 12.03
C SER A 212 -10.06 -16.65 10.87
N LYS A 213 -9.19 -16.78 9.86
CA LYS A 213 -9.52 -17.54 8.64
C LYS A 213 -8.99 -18.97 8.62
N GLU A 214 -7.77 -19.18 9.13
CA GLU A 214 -7.03 -20.42 8.90
C GLU A 214 -6.91 -21.31 10.14
N ALA A 215 -7.09 -20.75 11.33
CA ALA A 215 -7.12 -21.57 12.54
C ALA A 215 -8.38 -22.44 12.56
N LYS A 216 -8.22 -23.74 12.87
CA LYS A 216 -9.37 -24.67 13.05
C LYS A 216 -10.28 -24.18 14.17
N ASP A 217 -9.71 -23.74 15.29
CA ASP A 217 -10.37 -22.95 16.33
C ASP A 217 -9.50 -21.73 16.63
N PRO A 218 -9.97 -20.50 16.36
CA PRO A 218 -9.23 -19.28 16.68
C PRO A 218 -8.88 -19.13 18.15
N LYS A 219 -9.62 -19.77 19.07
CA LYS A 219 -9.38 -19.73 20.52
C LYS A 219 -8.15 -20.54 20.94
N ASP A 220 -7.68 -21.47 20.09
CA ASP A 220 -6.46 -22.25 20.37
C ASP A 220 -5.18 -21.44 20.17
N HIS A 221 -5.27 -20.24 19.62
CA HIS A 221 -4.14 -19.36 19.32
C HIS A 221 -4.32 -17.99 19.93
N ILE A 222 -3.25 -17.46 20.53
CA ILE A 222 -3.21 -16.12 21.10
C ILE A 222 -2.17 -15.26 20.36
N ILE A 223 -2.56 -14.03 20.05
CA ILE A 223 -1.63 -12.99 19.62
C ILE A 223 -1.15 -12.30 20.90
N LEU A 224 0.17 -12.29 21.10
CA LEU A 224 0.78 -11.69 22.28
C LEU A 224 0.57 -10.17 22.25
N PRO A 225 0.36 -9.52 23.42
CA PRO A 225 0.03 -8.10 23.46
C PRO A 225 1.20 -7.17 23.10
N ASP A 226 2.44 -7.65 23.27
CA ASP A 226 3.62 -6.83 23.06
C ASP A 226 3.98 -6.76 21.57
N LEU A 227 4.05 -5.56 21.02
CA LEU A 227 4.55 -5.29 19.68
C LEU A 227 6.05 -4.97 19.73
N ILE A 228 6.82 -5.48 18.79
CA ILE A 228 8.28 -5.30 18.75
C ILE A 228 8.75 -4.28 17.72
N SER A 229 7.84 -3.71 16.93
CA SER A 229 8.13 -2.66 15.94
C SER A 229 6.93 -1.75 15.69
N LYS A 230 7.18 -0.67 14.95
CA LYS A 230 6.16 0.15 14.29
C LYS A 230 6.11 -0.26 12.81
N GLU A 231 4.91 -0.54 12.33
CA GLU A 231 4.67 -0.91 10.93
C GLU A 231 3.63 0.04 10.33
N PRO A 232 4.03 1.26 9.90
CA PRO A 232 3.14 2.15 9.16
C PRO A 232 2.95 1.59 7.75
N LEU A 233 1.76 1.08 7.46
CA LEU A 233 1.44 0.49 6.17
C LEU A 233 0.83 1.53 5.24
N GLY A 234 1.16 1.43 3.95
CA GLY A 234 0.58 2.31 2.95
C GLY A 234 0.96 1.93 1.53
N PRO A 235 0.25 2.48 0.54
CA PRO A 235 0.57 2.27 -0.86
C PRO A 235 1.89 2.92 -1.26
N MET A 236 2.51 2.34 -2.29
CA MET A 236 3.72 2.88 -2.90
C MET A 236 3.53 3.04 -4.42
N VAL A 237 4.23 4.02 -4.99
CA VAL A 237 4.29 4.29 -6.43
C VAL A 237 5.75 4.48 -6.88
N ARG A 238 6.01 4.45 -8.19
CA ARG A 238 7.33 4.75 -8.74
C ARG A 238 7.70 6.21 -8.53
N ARG A 239 8.98 6.51 -8.33
CA ARG A 239 9.51 7.88 -8.42
C ARG A 239 9.53 8.37 -9.86
N GLY A 240 9.49 9.69 -10.01
CA GLY A 240 9.54 10.36 -11.31
C GLY A 240 8.16 10.50 -11.97
N ASP A 241 7.09 10.18 -11.26
CA ASP A 241 5.71 10.46 -11.63
C ASP A 241 5.00 11.14 -10.44
N ASP A 242 5.31 12.42 -10.25
CA ASP A 242 4.83 13.20 -9.10
C ASP A 242 3.32 13.45 -9.19
N ASP A 243 2.77 13.50 -10.41
CA ASP A 243 1.34 13.64 -10.64
C ASP A 243 0.60 12.38 -10.13
N TRP A 244 1.10 11.20 -10.50
CA TRP A 244 0.51 9.94 -10.03
C TRP A 244 0.65 9.77 -8.50
N PHE A 245 1.82 10.09 -7.95
CA PHE A 245 2.02 10.14 -6.49
C PHE A 245 0.99 11.04 -5.82
N THR A 246 0.76 12.22 -6.38
CA THR A 246 -0.17 13.22 -5.85
C THR A 246 -1.61 12.71 -5.91
N ILE A 247 -2.02 12.09 -7.02
CA ILE A 247 -3.35 11.48 -7.16
C ILE A 247 -3.56 10.40 -6.10
N VAL A 248 -2.63 9.44 -5.98
CA VAL A 248 -2.76 8.34 -4.99
C VAL A 248 -2.87 8.90 -3.57
N LYS A 249 -2.03 9.87 -3.23
CA LYS A 249 -2.05 10.55 -1.93
C LYS A 249 -3.41 11.20 -1.65
N TRP A 250 -3.93 11.98 -2.59
CA TRP A 250 -5.17 12.71 -2.40
C TRP A 250 -6.42 11.83 -2.41
N VAL A 251 -6.42 10.72 -3.15
CA VAL A 251 -7.50 9.73 -3.06
C VAL A 251 -7.59 9.17 -1.64
N ILE A 252 -6.45 8.85 -1.01
CA ILE A 252 -6.44 8.34 0.37
C ILE A 252 -6.87 9.43 1.37
N TYR A 253 -6.27 10.64 1.29
CA TYR A 253 -6.63 11.74 2.18
C TYR A 253 -8.10 12.15 2.02
N GLY A 254 -8.62 12.12 0.80
CA GLY A 254 -10.03 12.39 0.55
C GLY A 254 -10.96 11.42 1.30
N THR A 255 -10.60 10.13 1.40
CA THR A 255 -11.39 9.18 2.20
C THR A 255 -11.31 9.46 3.70
N PHE A 256 -10.17 9.95 4.19
CA PHE A 256 -10.00 10.34 5.60
C PHE A 256 -10.85 11.58 5.92
N GLU A 257 -10.77 12.60 5.08
CA GLU A 257 -11.51 13.84 5.26
C GLU A 257 -13.02 13.61 5.09
N ALA A 258 -13.43 12.73 4.18
CA ALA A 258 -14.82 12.31 4.05
C ALA A 258 -15.36 11.66 5.34
N GLU A 259 -14.58 10.84 6.04
CA GLU A 259 -14.95 10.31 7.36
C GLU A 259 -15.10 11.43 8.39
N GLU A 260 -14.17 12.39 8.43
CA GLU A 260 -14.17 13.51 9.37
C GLU A 260 -15.43 14.39 9.23
N TYR A 261 -15.89 14.59 7.99
CA TYR A 261 -17.08 15.38 7.67
C TYR A 261 -18.37 14.54 7.56
N GLY A 262 -18.34 13.27 7.94
CA GLY A 262 -19.51 12.39 7.95
C GLY A 262 -20.07 12.08 6.55
N VAL A 263 -19.25 12.21 5.50
CA VAL A 263 -19.63 11.81 4.14
C VAL A 263 -19.44 10.32 4.01
N THR A 264 -20.51 9.59 3.71
CA THR A 264 -20.55 8.13 3.64
C THR A 264 -21.00 7.64 2.26
N GLN A 265 -20.83 6.36 2.00
CA GLN A 265 -21.33 5.72 0.78
C GLN A 265 -22.87 5.91 0.64
N ALA A 266 -23.59 5.88 1.76
CA ALA A 266 -25.04 5.99 1.77
C ALA A 266 -25.54 7.41 1.53
N ASN A 267 -24.80 8.46 1.97
CA ASN A 267 -25.29 9.83 1.91
C ASN A 267 -24.60 10.73 0.89
N VAL A 268 -23.56 10.24 0.18
CA VAL A 268 -22.74 11.05 -0.73
C VAL A 268 -23.56 11.75 -1.81
N ASP A 269 -24.51 11.07 -2.45
CA ASP A 269 -25.34 11.67 -3.51
C ASP A 269 -26.27 12.76 -2.94
N GLN A 270 -26.86 12.52 -1.77
CA GLN A 270 -27.69 13.51 -1.09
C GLN A 270 -26.87 14.74 -0.69
N LEU A 271 -25.73 14.54 -0.02
CA LEU A 271 -24.88 15.64 0.42
C LEU A 271 -24.32 16.43 -0.78
N LYS A 272 -23.97 15.76 -1.87
CA LYS A 272 -23.56 16.43 -3.11
C LYS A 272 -24.64 17.37 -3.65
N ALA A 273 -25.91 16.97 -3.55
CA ALA A 273 -27.05 17.76 -4.05
C ALA A 273 -27.50 18.88 -3.09
N THR A 274 -27.37 18.69 -1.77
CA THR A 274 -28.06 19.54 -0.80
C THR A 274 -27.16 20.20 0.25
N SER A 275 -25.89 19.83 0.37
CA SER A 275 -25.03 20.39 1.40
C SER A 275 -24.74 21.87 1.18
N THR A 276 -24.83 22.64 2.25
CA THR A 276 -24.43 24.05 2.30
C THR A 276 -23.05 24.23 2.96
N ASP A 277 -22.45 23.16 3.50
CA ASP A 277 -21.11 23.20 4.07
C ASP A 277 -20.06 23.35 2.95
N PRO A 278 -19.25 24.42 2.97
CA PRO A 278 -18.26 24.67 1.90
C PRO A 278 -17.22 23.58 1.76
N VAL A 279 -16.85 22.88 2.86
CA VAL A 279 -15.90 21.79 2.83
C VAL A 279 -16.52 20.58 2.14
N VAL A 280 -17.72 20.18 2.54
CA VAL A 280 -18.46 19.08 1.90
C VAL A 280 -18.71 19.37 0.42
N GLN A 281 -19.08 20.60 0.07
CA GLN A 281 -19.26 21.00 -1.33
C GLN A 281 -17.96 20.84 -2.14
N ARG A 282 -16.83 21.21 -1.57
CA ARG A 282 -15.50 21.07 -2.20
C ARG A 282 -15.12 19.61 -2.34
N LEU A 283 -15.30 18.80 -1.29
CA LEU A 283 -15.05 17.36 -1.31
C LEU A 283 -15.84 16.66 -2.41
N LEU A 284 -17.11 17.04 -2.58
CA LEU A 284 -18.03 16.36 -3.51
C LEU A 284 -18.11 17.01 -4.90
N GLY A 285 -17.34 18.10 -5.12
CA GLY A 285 -17.32 18.81 -6.40
C GLY A 285 -18.63 19.53 -6.72
N SER A 286 -19.47 19.88 -5.73
CA SER A 286 -20.73 20.62 -5.93
C SER A 286 -20.59 22.14 -5.73
N GLY A 287 -19.49 22.62 -5.12
CA GLY A 287 -19.17 24.03 -4.96
C GLY A 287 -18.63 24.71 -6.22
N SER A 288 -18.17 25.95 -6.11
CA SER A 288 -17.54 26.69 -7.22
C SER A 288 -16.13 26.25 -7.53
N GLU A 289 -15.40 25.74 -6.53
CA GLU A 289 -14.00 25.27 -6.68
C GLU A 289 -13.95 23.89 -7.33
N ASP A 290 -12.89 23.66 -8.12
CA ASP A 290 -12.61 22.40 -8.78
C ASP A 290 -11.30 21.80 -8.26
N SER A 291 -11.42 20.96 -7.23
CA SER A 291 -10.27 20.26 -6.62
C SER A 291 -9.67 19.17 -7.53
N GLY A 292 -10.42 18.70 -8.52
CA GLY A 292 -9.95 17.68 -9.46
C GLY A 292 -9.03 18.25 -10.54
N LYS A 293 -9.22 19.50 -10.92
CA LYS A 293 -8.49 20.14 -12.04
C LYS A 293 -6.97 20.06 -11.86
N ALA A 294 -6.47 20.38 -10.67
CA ALA A 294 -5.03 20.31 -10.37
C ALA A 294 -4.46 18.89 -10.37
N LEU A 295 -5.32 17.88 -10.23
CA LEU A 295 -4.97 16.46 -10.29
C LEU A 295 -5.15 15.85 -11.69
N GLY A 296 -5.65 16.63 -12.68
CA GLY A 296 -6.03 16.10 -13.99
C GLY A 296 -7.23 15.13 -13.93
N LEU A 297 -8.08 15.30 -12.90
CA LEU A 297 -9.29 14.53 -12.65
C LEU A 297 -10.54 15.39 -12.86
N ASP A 298 -11.70 14.74 -12.97
CA ASP A 298 -12.97 15.44 -13.01
C ASP A 298 -13.30 16.06 -11.63
N LYS A 299 -14.12 17.09 -11.65
CA LYS A 299 -14.50 17.85 -10.44
C LYS A 299 -15.11 17.00 -9.33
N ASP A 300 -15.83 15.93 -9.68
CA ASP A 300 -16.54 15.05 -8.75
C ASP A 300 -15.76 13.75 -8.43
N TRP A 301 -14.44 13.73 -8.69
CA TRP A 301 -13.59 12.57 -8.50
C TRP A 301 -13.75 11.90 -7.13
N LEU A 302 -13.80 12.70 -6.05
CA LEU A 302 -13.90 12.16 -4.69
C LEU A 302 -15.31 11.65 -4.38
N ALA A 303 -16.36 12.31 -4.90
CA ALA A 303 -17.72 11.79 -4.78
C ALA A 303 -17.85 10.38 -5.39
N ARG A 304 -17.19 10.13 -6.55
CA ARG A 304 -17.14 8.80 -7.16
C ARG A 304 -16.38 7.78 -6.30
N VAL A 305 -15.26 8.20 -5.67
CA VAL A 305 -14.52 7.35 -4.74
C VAL A 305 -15.40 6.92 -3.58
N ILE A 306 -16.02 7.88 -2.89
CA ILE A 306 -16.86 7.61 -1.72
C ILE A 306 -18.08 6.76 -2.09
N LYS A 307 -18.70 7.04 -3.22
CA LYS A 307 -19.83 6.22 -3.72
C LYS A 307 -19.42 4.76 -3.97
N ALA A 308 -18.20 4.53 -4.44
CA ALA A 308 -17.70 3.20 -4.78
C ALA A 308 -17.17 2.40 -3.58
N THR A 309 -16.47 3.06 -2.64
CA THR A 309 -15.73 2.37 -1.58
C THR A 309 -16.13 2.80 -0.17
N GLY A 310 -16.93 3.86 -0.04
CA GLY A 310 -17.17 4.52 1.25
C GLY A 310 -15.99 5.39 1.67
N ASN A 311 -16.11 6.03 2.83
CA ASN A 311 -15.01 6.71 3.50
C ASN A 311 -14.07 5.71 4.19
N TYR A 312 -12.96 6.21 4.76
CA TYR A 312 -11.98 5.33 5.40
C TYR A 312 -12.57 4.52 6.56
N GLY A 313 -13.43 5.11 7.38
CA GLY A 313 -14.10 4.41 8.49
C GLY A 313 -14.97 3.26 8.01
N GLU A 314 -15.77 3.47 6.96
CA GLU A 314 -16.59 2.42 6.36
C GLU A 314 -15.74 1.30 5.77
N SER A 315 -14.66 1.66 5.07
CA SER A 315 -13.72 0.66 4.54
C SER A 315 -13.03 -0.13 5.65
N PHE A 316 -12.59 0.53 6.72
CA PHE A 316 -12.01 -0.15 7.88
C PHE A 316 -12.99 -1.12 8.55
N GLU A 317 -14.19 -0.66 8.89
CA GLU A 317 -15.19 -1.48 9.60
C GLU A 317 -15.61 -2.71 8.78
N ARG A 318 -15.79 -2.54 7.48
CA ARG A 318 -16.16 -3.61 6.56
C ARG A 318 -15.06 -4.66 6.41
N ASN A 319 -13.81 -4.25 6.37
CA ASN A 319 -12.69 -5.13 6.01
C ASN A 319 -11.94 -5.68 7.24
N LEU A 320 -11.77 -4.89 8.28
CA LEU A 320 -10.93 -5.21 9.43
C LEU A 320 -11.69 -5.11 10.76
N GLY A 321 -12.69 -4.23 10.83
CA GLY A 321 -13.41 -3.87 12.04
C GLY A 321 -14.52 -4.85 12.41
N SER A 322 -15.52 -4.33 13.11
CA SER A 322 -16.62 -5.11 13.72
C SER A 322 -17.51 -5.82 12.70
N GLN A 323 -17.53 -5.37 11.45
CA GLN A 323 -18.30 -5.98 10.36
C GLN A 323 -17.53 -7.10 9.64
N SER A 324 -16.29 -7.38 10.04
CA SER A 324 -15.45 -8.41 9.45
C SER A 324 -15.15 -9.54 10.43
N ALA A 325 -14.80 -10.73 9.90
CA ALA A 325 -14.33 -11.85 10.72
C ALA A 325 -13.01 -11.57 11.45
N VAL A 326 -12.24 -10.58 11.02
CA VAL A 326 -10.98 -10.17 11.67
C VAL A 326 -11.24 -9.45 12.98
N ASN A 327 -12.29 -8.62 13.03
CA ASN A 327 -12.84 -7.95 14.20
C ASN A 327 -11.77 -7.18 15.04
N LEU A 328 -11.01 -6.33 14.39
CA LEU A 328 -10.00 -5.48 15.04
C LEU A 328 -10.60 -4.15 15.51
N PRO A 329 -10.21 -3.66 16.69
CA PRO A 329 -10.52 -2.30 17.08
C PRO A 329 -9.70 -1.30 16.24
N ARG A 330 -10.26 -0.11 16.00
CA ARG A 330 -9.57 0.97 15.25
C ARG A 330 -8.21 1.34 15.88
N GLY A 331 -8.11 1.40 17.20
CA GLY A 331 -6.86 1.77 17.88
C GLY A 331 -6.26 3.07 17.34
N LEU A 332 -4.97 3.02 16.92
CA LEU A 332 -4.30 4.16 16.28
C LEU A 332 -4.90 4.55 14.92
N ASN A 333 -5.72 3.70 14.33
CA ASN A 333 -6.39 3.94 13.05
C ASN A 333 -7.71 4.72 13.19
N LYS A 334 -8.00 5.28 14.37
CA LYS A 334 -9.06 6.27 14.56
C LYS A 334 -8.66 7.62 13.96
N GLN A 335 -9.65 8.46 13.69
CA GLN A 335 -9.45 9.86 13.34
C GLN A 335 -8.68 10.59 14.46
N TRP A 336 -7.93 11.61 14.10
CA TRP A 336 -7.13 12.44 15.03
C TRP A 336 -7.98 13.05 16.15
N ASN A 337 -9.18 13.50 15.84
CA ASN A 337 -10.14 14.07 16.80
C ASN A 337 -10.80 13.01 17.72
N GLN A 338 -10.53 11.73 17.48
CA GLN A 338 -10.95 10.57 18.29
C GLN A 338 -9.77 9.90 18.99
N GLY A 339 -8.59 10.55 19.03
CA GLY A 339 -7.38 10.05 19.67
C GLY A 339 -6.57 9.06 18.81
N GLY A 340 -6.78 9.02 17.50
CA GLY A 340 -6.02 8.22 16.55
C GLY A 340 -4.96 9.03 15.78
N LEU A 341 -4.38 8.42 14.76
CA LEU A 341 -3.35 9.01 13.90
C LEU A 341 -3.82 9.24 12.46
N ILE A 342 -5.08 8.97 12.14
CA ILE A 342 -5.63 9.29 10.82
C ILE A 342 -5.87 10.79 10.76
N TYR A 343 -5.05 11.46 9.95
CA TYR A 343 -5.00 12.92 9.83
C TYR A 343 -4.77 13.28 8.37
N ALA A 344 -5.76 13.85 7.70
CA ALA A 344 -5.65 14.29 6.32
C ALA A 344 -5.12 15.72 6.22
N TYR A 345 -4.48 16.04 5.09
CA TYR A 345 -4.35 17.42 4.66
C TYR A 345 -5.69 17.88 4.07
N PRO A 346 -6.14 19.13 4.36
CA PRO A 346 -7.42 19.61 3.86
C PRO A 346 -7.47 19.64 2.33
N VAL A 347 -8.56 19.15 1.74
CA VAL A 347 -8.86 19.31 0.31
C VAL A 347 -9.30 20.73 0.06
N ARG A 348 -8.42 21.59 -0.44
CA ARG A 348 -8.70 22.99 -0.79
C ARG A 348 -7.71 23.53 -1.83
#